data_c7bbdc534dd395eda89313e321c214c8
#
_entry.id   c7bbdc534dd395eda89313e321c214c8
#
_cell.length_a   1.000
_cell.length_b   1.000
_cell.length_c   1.000
_cell.angle_alpha   90.00
_cell.angle_beta   90.00
_cell.angle_gamma   90.00
#
_symmetry.space_group_name_H-M   'P 1'
#
loop_
_entity.id
_entity.type
_entity.pdbx_description
1 polymer ?
#
loop_
_entity_poly.entity_id
_entity_poly.type
_entity_poly.pdbx_seq_one_letter_code
_entity_poly.pdbx_strand_id
1 'polypeptide(L)'
;MISVCIATYNGEKYIGEQLASILKQLEANDEVIISDDGSTDATLSIINGFQDVRIKVVSGPQKHSPTLNFENVLHHAQGDYIFLSDQDDVWKTNKVATCMKWLQKYDCVICNAEVTDEHLNILFPSLFKLLHVSKNKIYNALWKNGYTGCCMAFTRCVKDAALPFPKDIPMYDIWIGNVAAFTYSVKFIDDRLISFRRHPATNSCNGKGSKFSKWQQIRFRWNIIKNILKNKIGKNSFLWKRK
;
A
#
# COMPACT_ATOMS: atom_id res chain seq x y z
N MET A 1 -7.32 8.63 14.38
CA MET A 1 -6.13 7.78 14.58
C MET A 1 -5.64 7.26 13.24
N ILE A 2 -4.34 7.30 12.99
CA ILE A 2 -3.70 6.78 11.78
C ILE A 2 -3.02 5.45 12.11
N SER A 3 -3.14 4.45 11.23
CA SER A 3 -2.31 3.25 11.22
C SER A 3 -1.41 3.28 9.99
N VAL A 4 -0.09 3.28 10.18
CA VAL A 4 0.88 3.05 9.11
C VAL A 4 1.19 1.56 9.07
N CYS A 5 0.92 0.93 7.94
CA CYS A 5 1.09 -0.51 7.73
C CYS A 5 2.34 -0.79 6.88
N ILE A 6 3.30 -1.49 7.45
CA ILE A 6 4.57 -1.84 6.80
C ILE A 6 4.67 -3.37 6.70
N ALA A 7 4.93 -3.87 5.51
CA ALA A 7 5.33 -5.26 5.29
C ALA A 7 6.86 -5.31 5.13
N THR A 8 7.55 -6.10 5.96
CA THR A 8 9.01 -6.20 5.92
C THR A 8 9.51 -7.64 5.79
N TYR A 9 10.63 -7.78 5.12
CA TYR A 9 11.43 -9.00 5.01
C TYR A 9 12.85 -8.64 4.57
N ASN A 10 13.85 -8.91 5.41
CA ASN A 10 15.26 -8.61 5.18
C ASN A 10 15.48 -7.17 4.70
N GLY A 11 15.02 -6.21 5.51
CA GLY A 11 15.01 -4.78 5.19
C GLY A 11 16.07 -3.97 5.92
N GLU A 12 17.09 -4.58 6.54
CA GLU A 12 18.09 -3.93 7.41
C GLU A 12 18.69 -2.68 6.81
N LYS A 13 18.90 -2.66 5.49
CA LYS A 13 19.57 -1.56 4.80
C LYS A 13 18.76 -0.25 4.80
N TYR A 14 17.42 -0.32 4.83
CA TYR A 14 16.57 0.83 4.56
C TYR A 14 15.51 1.10 5.62
N ILE A 15 15.10 0.09 6.39
CA ILE A 15 13.96 0.20 7.32
C ILE A 15 14.16 1.30 8.37
N GLY A 16 15.38 1.56 8.80
CA GLY A 16 15.69 2.62 9.77
C GLY A 16 15.36 4.01 9.22
N GLU A 17 15.78 4.30 7.98
CA GLU A 17 15.51 5.59 7.33
C GLU A 17 14.02 5.77 7.04
N GLN A 18 13.35 4.69 6.59
CA GLN A 18 11.92 4.71 6.35
C GLN A 18 11.14 5.00 7.65
N LEU A 19 11.41 4.28 8.74
CA LEU A 19 10.74 4.50 10.03
C LEU A 19 10.98 5.92 10.56
N ALA A 20 12.22 6.42 10.50
CA ALA A 20 12.52 7.79 10.91
C ALA A 20 11.72 8.84 10.12
N SER A 21 11.47 8.61 8.82
CA SER A 21 10.70 9.51 7.97
C SER A 21 9.19 9.49 8.31
N ILE A 22 8.68 8.34 8.75
CA ILE A 22 7.28 8.14 9.13
C ILE A 22 7.00 8.75 10.51
N LEU A 23 7.79 8.36 11.53
CA LEU A 23 7.56 8.71 12.93
C LEU A 23 7.55 10.21 13.19
N LYS A 24 8.29 10.99 12.40
CA LYS A 24 8.32 12.46 12.46
C LYS A 24 6.98 13.14 12.11
N GLN A 25 6.06 12.40 11.48
CA GLN A 25 4.78 12.93 10.98
C GLN A 25 3.58 12.41 11.76
N LEU A 26 3.79 11.49 12.70
CA LEU A 26 2.73 10.86 13.46
C LEU A 26 2.57 11.45 14.84
N GLU A 27 1.32 11.55 15.29
CA GLU A 27 0.94 11.98 16.63
C GLU A 27 1.07 10.81 17.64
N ALA A 28 0.99 11.12 18.93
CA ALA A 28 1.15 10.13 20.00
C ALA A 28 0.10 9.01 19.97
N ASN A 29 -1.11 9.28 19.44
CA ASN A 29 -2.19 8.31 19.34
C ASN A 29 -2.19 7.50 18.03
N ASP A 30 -1.24 7.76 17.12
CA ASP A 30 -1.10 7.01 15.88
C ASP A 30 -0.27 5.75 16.12
N GLU A 31 -0.30 4.81 15.19
CA GLU A 31 0.45 3.56 15.29
C GLU A 31 1.21 3.24 14.00
N VAL A 32 2.33 2.57 14.14
CA VAL A 32 3.08 1.94 13.04
C VAL A 32 3.07 0.44 13.29
N ILE A 33 2.38 -0.30 12.44
CA ILE A 33 2.32 -1.76 12.53
C ILE A 33 3.25 -2.34 11.47
N ILE A 34 4.15 -3.19 11.90
CA ILE A 34 5.15 -3.84 11.04
C ILE A 34 4.91 -5.33 11.07
N SER A 35 4.54 -5.90 9.91
CA SER A 35 4.44 -7.35 9.75
C SER A 35 5.76 -7.87 9.17
N ASP A 36 6.52 -8.60 9.99
CA ASP A 36 7.81 -9.18 9.60
C ASP A 36 7.66 -10.61 9.10
N ASP A 37 7.97 -10.85 7.83
CA ASP A 37 7.77 -12.14 7.15
C ASP A 37 8.94 -13.13 7.37
N GLY A 38 9.57 -13.05 8.56
CA GLY A 38 10.65 -13.94 9.00
C GLY A 38 12.03 -13.42 8.57
N SER A 39 12.33 -12.15 8.84
CA SER A 39 13.67 -11.58 8.59
C SER A 39 14.76 -12.30 9.38
N THR A 40 15.90 -12.51 8.72
CA THR A 40 17.08 -13.20 9.28
C THR A 40 18.29 -12.26 9.42
N ASP A 41 18.16 -11.02 8.93
CA ASP A 41 19.15 -9.95 9.01
C ASP A 41 18.91 -9.04 10.23
N ALA A 42 19.51 -7.86 10.29
CA ALA A 42 19.39 -6.94 11.40
C ALA A 42 18.04 -6.16 11.42
N THR A 43 17.07 -6.46 10.55
CA THR A 43 15.79 -5.73 10.43
C THR A 43 15.11 -5.55 11.79
N LEU A 44 14.86 -6.63 12.52
CA LEU A 44 14.15 -6.57 13.80
C LEU A 44 14.93 -5.82 14.88
N SER A 45 16.25 -5.96 14.91
CA SER A 45 17.09 -5.23 15.87
C SER A 45 17.07 -3.72 15.61
N ILE A 46 17.07 -3.30 14.34
CA ILE A 46 16.96 -1.89 13.95
C ILE A 46 15.60 -1.33 14.36
N ILE A 47 14.51 -2.05 14.09
CA ILE A 47 13.15 -1.62 14.46
C ILE A 47 13.04 -1.45 15.98
N ASN A 48 13.49 -2.43 16.74
CA ASN A 48 13.46 -2.41 18.20
C ASN A 48 14.33 -1.28 18.80
N GLY A 49 15.40 -0.89 18.10
CA GLY A 49 16.28 0.20 18.49
C GLY A 49 15.62 1.58 18.54
N PHE A 50 14.49 1.78 17.87
CA PHE A 50 13.71 3.04 17.93
C PHE A 50 13.07 3.28 19.29
N GLN A 51 12.75 2.23 20.05
CA GLN A 51 12.10 2.32 21.38
C GLN A 51 10.85 3.22 21.40
N ASP A 52 10.16 3.35 20.27
CA ASP A 52 8.97 4.19 20.10
C ASP A 52 7.70 3.37 20.39
N VAL A 53 6.91 3.80 21.35
CA VAL A 53 5.70 3.09 21.80
C VAL A 53 4.62 2.95 20.72
N ARG A 54 4.68 3.76 19.67
CA ARG A 54 3.77 3.70 18.51
C ARG A 54 4.08 2.52 17.59
N ILE A 55 5.27 1.94 17.67
CA ILE A 55 5.70 0.81 16.83
C ILE A 55 5.19 -0.50 17.44
N LYS A 56 4.49 -1.28 16.63
CA LYS A 56 4.03 -2.65 16.96
C LYS A 56 4.53 -3.61 15.91
N VAL A 57 5.34 -4.57 16.30
CA VAL A 57 5.82 -5.63 15.40
C VAL A 57 4.94 -6.86 15.58
N VAL A 58 4.47 -7.42 14.49
CA VAL A 58 3.70 -8.67 14.44
C VAL A 58 4.40 -9.68 13.54
N SER A 59 4.28 -10.96 13.87
CA SER A 59 4.81 -12.03 13.02
C SER A 59 4.04 -12.10 11.72
N GLY A 60 4.74 -12.06 10.60
CA GLY A 60 4.20 -12.24 9.26
C GLY A 60 3.87 -13.71 8.96
N PRO A 61 3.29 -13.98 7.79
CA PRO A 61 2.85 -15.32 7.39
C PRO A 61 3.99 -16.29 7.06
N GLN A 62 5.24 -15.84 7.00
CA GLN A 62 6.45 -16.61 6.64
C GLN A 62 6.32 -17.30 5.27
N LYS A 63 5.76 -16.59 4.30
CA LYS A 63 5.53 -17.07 2.94
C LYS A 63 6.32 -16.29 1.89
N HIS A 64 7.10 -15.29 2.31
CA HIS A 64 7.86 -14.37 1.45
C HIS A 64 6.96 -13.78 0.34
N SER A 65 5.73 -13.45 0.74
CA SER A 65 4.70 -12.90 -0.13
C SER A 65 4.29 -11.51 0.34
N PRO A 66 4.64 -10.44 -0.39
CA PRO A 66 4.18 -9.09 -0.04
C PRO A 66 2.66 -8.99 0.10
N THR A 67 1.90 -9.70 -0.73
CA THR A 67 0.43 -9.70 -0.68
C THR A 67 -0.09 -10.26 0.64
N LEU A 68 0.39 -11.41 1.08
CA LEU A 68 -0.03 -12.01 2.35
C LEU A 68 0.50 -11.22 3.56
N ASN A 69 1.68 -10.64 3.44
CA ASN A 69 2.26 -9.85 4.51
C ASN A 69 1.49 -8.52 4.70
N PHE A 70 1.06 -7.88 3.61
CA PHE A 70 0.16 -6.71 3.70
C PHE A 70 -1.24 -7.09 4.19
N GLU A 71 -1.78 -8.25 3.84
CA GLU A 71 -3.03 -8.73 4.42
C GLU A 71 -2.91 -8.88 5.95
N ASN A 72 -1.82 -9.52 6.40
CA ASN A 72 -1.56 -9.71 7.82
C ASN A 72 -1.47 -8.39 8.58
N VAL A 73 -0.68 -7.43 8.12
CA VAL A 73 -0.55 -6.13 8.79
C VAL A 73 -1.87 -5.36 8.82
N LEU A 74 -2.67 -5.42 7.76
CA LEU A 74 -3.97 -4.76 7.70
C LEU A 74 -4.99 -5.34 8.68
N HIS A 75 -4.93 -6.63 9.00
CA HIS A 75 -5.76 -7.22 10.05
C HIS A 75 -5.46 -6.66 11.44
N HIS A 76 -4.25 -6.18 11.69
CA HIS A 76 -3.85 -5.60 12.97
C HIS A 76 -4.09 -4.09 13.06
N ALA A 77 -4.35 -3.42 11.94
CA ALA A 77 -4.54 -1.98 11.88
C ALA A 77 -5.87 -1.52 12.50
N GLN A 78 -5.79 -0.63 13.50
CA GLN A 78 -6.92 -0.13 14.27
C GLN A 78 -7.31 1.31 13.95
N GLY A 79 -6.51 2.03 13.16
CA GLY A 79 -6.74 3.43 12.78
C GLY A 79 -7.97 3.64 11.89
N ASP A 80 -8.50 4.84 11.89
CA ASP A 80 -9.56 5.27 10.99
C ASP A 80 -9.04 5.54 9.59
N TYR A 81 -7.75 5.87 9.53
CA TYR A 81 -7.00 6.12 8.30
C TYR A 81 -5.80 5.19 8.24
N ILE A 82 -5.63 4.54 7.11
CA ILE A 82 -4.59 3.56 6.86
C ILE A 82 -3.63 4.11 5.82
N PHE A 83 -2.34 4.07 6.11
CA PHE A 83 -1.27 4.41 5.18
C PHE A 83 -0.45 3.16 4.91
N LEU A 84 -0.28 2.80 3.65
CA LEU A 84 0.63 1.72 3.28
C LEU A 84 2.04 2.25 3.08
N SER A 85 3.02 1.44 3.44
CA SER A 85 4.43 1.77 3.27
C SER A 85 5.24 0.53 2.95
N ASP A 86 6.10 0.62 1.95
CA ASP A 86 7.14 -0.37 1.72
C ASP A 86 8.31 -0.09 2.68
N GLN A 87 9.17 -1.09 2.92
CA GLN A 87 10.26 -1.00 3.92
C GLN A 87 11.46 -0.14 3.48
N ASP A 88 11.53 0.22 2.20
CA ASP A 88 12.73 0.71 1.50
C ASP A 88 12.58 2.12 0.90
N ASP A 89 11.42 2.76 1.07
CA ASP A 89 11.16 4.12 0.62
C ASP A 89 11.52 5.17 1.68
N VAL A 90 11.32 6.47 1.35
CA VAL A 90 11.38 7.57 2.32
C VAL A 90 10.22 8.53 2.11
N TRP A 91 9.47 8.81 3.18
CA TRP A 91 8.37 9.77 3.12
C TRP A 91 8.87 11.21 3.14
N LYS A 92 8.30 12.06 2.28
CA LYS A 92 8.48 13.53 2.38
C LYS A 92 7.74 14.05 3.60
N THR A 93 8.25 15.12 4.20
CA THR A 93 7.80 15.67 5.50
C THR A 93 6.32 16.08 5.57
N ASN A 94 5.66 16.25 4.44
CA ASN A 94 4.27 16.69 4.34
C ASN A 94 3.31 15.57 3.86
N LYS A 95 3.75 14.30 3.81
CA LYS A 95 2.93 13.21 3.26
C LYS A 95 1.66 13.02 4.06
N VAL A 96 1.76 12.88 5.38
CA VAL A 96 0.60 12.64 6.24
C VAL A 96 -0.37 13.81 6.15
N ALA A 97 0.08 15.04 6.36
CA ALA A 97 -0.78 16.21 6.32
C ALA A 97 -1.49 16.40 4.97
N THR A 98 -0.76 16.19 3.85
CA THR A 98 -1.34 16.33 2.51
C THR A 98 -2.38 15.23 2.24
N CYS A 99 -2.08 13.97 2.55
CA CYS A 99 -3.04 12.88 2.36
C CYS A 99 -4.28 13.05 3.24
N MET A 100 -4.12 13.44 4.52
CA MET A 100 -5.22 13.66 5.46
C MET A 100 -6.17 14.76 5.00
N LYS A 101 -5.65 15.86 4.41
CA LYS A 101 -6.48 16.91 3.80
C LYS A 101 -7.44 16.36 2.73
N TRP A 102 -6.98 15.43 1.92
CA TRP A 102 -7.80 14.82 0.88
C TRP A 102 -8.71 13.71 1.41
N LEU A 103 -8.28 12.97 2.44
CA LEU A 103 -9.10 11.93 3.09
C LEU A 103 -10.33 12.49 3.84
N GLN A 104 -10.40 13.81 4.07
CA GLN A 104 -11.62 14.46 4.53
C GLN A 104 -12.75 14.47 3.46
N LYS A 105 -12.41 14.25 2.20
CA LYS A 105 -13.33 14.34 1.05
C LYS A 105 -13.40 13.06 0.22
N TYR A 106 -12.41 12.21 0.33
CA TYR A 106 -12.29 10.98 -0.45
C TYR A 106 -11.93 9.81 0.46
N ASP A 107 -12.36 8.62 0.09
CA ASP A 107 -12.10 7.41 0.88
C ASP A 107 -10.71 6.81 0.63
N CYS A 108 -10.12 7.11 -0.51
CA CYS A 108 -8.77 6.67 -0.88
C CYS A 108 -8.03 7.78 -1.62
N VAL A 109 -6.79 8.01 -1.23
CA VAL A 109 -5.87 8.96 -1.86
C VAL A 109 -4.65 8.19 -2.36
N ILE A 110 -4.23 8.50 -3.59
CA ILE A 110 -3.04 7.93 -4.20
C ILE A 110 -2.13 9.09 -4.58
N CYS A 111 -1.04 9.24 -3.88
CA CYS A 111 -0.06 10.29 -4.13
C CYS A 111 0.95 9.88 -5.21
N ASN A 112 1.62 10.87 -5.79
CA ASN A 112 2.74 10.65 -6.67
C ASN A 112 4.03 10.44 -5.85
N ALA A 113 5.11 10.02 -6.52
CA ALA A 113 6.43 9.82 -5.94
C ALA A 113 7.52 10.34 -6.89
N GLU A 114 8.68 10.67 -6.35
CA GLU A 114 9.94 10.74 -7.09
C GLU A 114 10.57 9.35 -7.09
N VAL A 115 11.11 8.93 -8.22
CA VAL A 115 11.86 7.67 -8.30
C VAL A 115 13.32 7.97 -8.07
N THR A 116 13.92 7.31 -7.09
CA THR A 116 15.32 7.54 -6.69
C THR A 116 16.15 6.26 -6.80
N ASP A 117 17.46 6.42 -6.81
CA ASP A 117 18.40 5.32 -6.59
C ASP A 117 18.49 4.95 -5.10
N GLU A 118 19.42 4.06 -4.75
CA GLU A 118 19.63 3.62 -3.37
C GLU A 118 20.14 4.75 -2.44
N HIS A 119 20.75 5.81 -3.01
CA HIS A 119 21.28 6.97 -2.29
C HIS A 119 20.33 8.18 -2.32
N LEU A 120 19.07 7.99 -2.73
CA LEU A 120 18.03 9.02 -2.88
C LEU A 120 18.32 10.07 -3.98
N ASN A 121 19.26 9.84 -4.89
CA ASN A 121 19.40 10.67 -6.08
C ASN A 121 18.21 10.46 -7.03
N ILE A 122 17.63 11.53 -7.53
CA ILE A 122 16.43 11.46 -8.37
C ILE A 122 16.79 10.89 -9.75
N LEU A 123 16.22 9.71 -10.07
CA LEU A 123 16.30 9.09 -11.39
C LEU A 123 15.17 9.58 -12.31
N PHE A 124 13.95 9.69 -11.76
CA PHE A 124 12.79 10.23 -12.49
C PHE A 124 11.96 11.12 -11.56
N PRO A 125 11.56 12.30 -12.02
CA PRO A 125 10.88 13.26 -11.14
C PRO A 125 9.42 12.89 -10.84
N SER A 126 8.83 11.91 -11.50
CA SER A 126 7.43 11.52 -11.29
C SER A 126 7.18 10.06 -11.64
N LEU A 127 6.78 9.29 -10.64
CA LEU A 127 6.36 7.89 -10.80
C LEU A 127 5.11 7.79 -11.71
N PHE A 128 4.16 8.70 -11.57
CA PHE A 128 2.94 8.69 -12.39
C PHE A 128 3.25 8.87 -13.87
N LYS A 129 4.19 9.76 -14.22
CA LYS A 129 4.63 9.94 -15.60
C LYS A 129 5.41 8.73 -16.10
N LEU A 130 6.32 8.19 -15.29
CA LEU A 130 7.11 7.01 -15.64
C LEU A 130 6.24 5.80 -15.94
N LEU A 131 5.22 5.57 -15.09
CA LEU A 131 4.31 4.44 -15.22
C LEU A 131 3.10 4.72 -16.13
N HIS A 132 2.96 5.93 -16.67
CA HIS A 132 1.76 6.36 -17.43
C HIS A 132 0.48 6.03 -16.66
N VAL A 133 0.40 6.46 -15.39
CA VAL A 133 -0.72 6.16 -14.49
C VAL A 133 -2.00 6.76 -15.04
N SER A 134 -3.03 5.93 -15.19
CA SER A 134 -4.37 6.37 -15.55
C SER A 134 -5.22 6.61 -14.30
N LYS A 135 -6.01 7.70 -14.30
CA LYS A 135 -7.03 7.97 -13.26
C LYS A 135 -8.37 7.26 -13.55
N ASN A 136 -8.47 6.57 -14.70
CA ASN A 136 -9.69 5.85 -15.11
C ASN A 136 -9.72 4.45 -14.49
N LYS A 137 -10.73 4.20 -13.65
CA LYS A 137 -10.88 2.93 -12.92
C LYS A 137 -11.08 1.71 -13.84
N ILE A 138 -11.79 1.88 -14.95
CA ILE A 138 -12.03 0.79 -15.91
C ILE A 138 -10.72 0.43 -16.60
N TYR A 139 -9.96 1.44 -17.02
CA TYR A 139 -8.64 1.24 -17.61
C TYR A 139 -7.69 0.51 -16.65
N ASN A 140 -7.69 0.93 -15.37
CA ASN A 140 -6.85 0.31 -14.33
C ASN A 140 -7.24 -1.16 -14.06
N ALA A 141 -8.52 -1.46 -14.07
CA ALA A 141 -9.00 -2.82 -13.88
C ALA A 141 -8.70 -3.75 -15.07
N LEU A 142 -8.82 -3.23 -16.30
CA LEU A 142 -8.81 -4.06 -17.51
C LEU A 142 -7.45 -4.06 -18.26
N TRP A 143 -6.69 -2.97 -18.22
CA TRP A 143 -5.48 -2.82 -19.06
C TRP A 143 -4.19 -2.67 -18.27
N LYS A 144 -4.08 -1.64 -17.47
CA LYS A 144 -2.82 -1.33 -16.80
C LYS A 144 -3.08 -0.76 -15.42
N ASN A 145 -2.57 -1.44 -14.39
CA ASN A 145 -2.67 -0.96 -13.02
C ASN A 145 -2.02 0.43 -12.85
N GLY A 146 -2.74 1.34 -12.24
CA GLY A 146 -2.27 2.66 -11.84
C GLY A 146 -2.12 2.82 -10.32
N TYR A 147 -2.36 1.77 -9.56
CA TYR A 147 -2.26 1.77 -8.11
C TYR A 147 -0.86 1.33 -7.67
N THR A 148 -0.28 2.05 -6.73
CA THR A 148 1.04 1.72 -6.14
C THR A 148 0.87 1.74 -4.63
N GLY A 149 1.16 0.64 -3.97
CA GLY A 149 0.84 0.41 -2.56
C GLY A 149 1.39 1.50 -1.64
N CYS A 150 2.70 1.76 -1.66
CA CYS A 150 3.33 2.78 -0.82
C CYS A 150 2.80 4.21 -1.04
N CYS A 151 2.13 4.46 -2.18
CA CYS A 151 1.49 5.73 -2.50
C CYS A 151 0.06 5.85 -1.96
N MET A 152 -0.51 4.78 -1.36
CA MET A 152 -1.90 4.73 -0.95
C MET A 152 -2.10 5.12 0.50
N ALA A 153 -3.13 5.94 0.72
CA ALA A 153 -3.73 6.18 2.03
C ALA A 153 -5.26 6.09 1.89
N PHE A 154 -5.95 5.45 2.85
CA PHE A 154 -7.38 5.23 2.73
C PHE A 154 -8.07 5.11 4.09
N THR A 155 -9.41 5.22 4.10
CA THR A 155 -10.24 5.07 5.29
C THR A 155 -10.36 3.60 5.72
N ARG A 156 -10.69 3.38 6.99
CA ARG A 156 -11.02 2.05 7.55
C ARG A 156 -12.07 1.32 6.72
N CYS A 157 -13.07 2.03 6.18
CA CYS A 157 -14.11 1.44 5.34
C CYS A 157 -13.55 0.73 4.10
N VAL A 158 -12.51 1.32 3.47
CA VAL A 158 -11.82 0.69 2.33
C VAL A 158 -11.05 -0.54 2.79
N LYS A 159 -10.33 -0.47 3.93
CA LYS A 159 -9.65 -1.63 4.54
C LYS A 159 -10.60 -2.79 4.77
N ASP A 160 -11.71 -2.53 5.48
CA ASP A 160 -12.69 -3.55 5.86
C ASP A 160 -13.41 -4.13 4.64
N ALA A 161 -13.51 -3.35 3.55
CA ALA A 161 -14.05 -3.85 2.29
C ALA A 161 -13.06 -4.69 1.49
N ALA A 162 -11.76 -4.45 1.65
CA ALA A 162 -10.73 -5.20 0.94
C ALA A 162 -10.39 -6.53 1.64
N LEU A 163 -10.60 -6.63 2.96
CA LEU A 163 -10.29 -7.82 3.73
C LEU A 163 -11.49 -8.81 3.81
N PRO A 164 -11.22 -10.13 3.87
CA PRO A 164 -9.94 -10.76 3.57
C PRO A 164 -9.61 -10.70 2.07
N PHE A 165 -8.32 -10.78 1.72
CA PHE A 165 -7.93 -10.77 0.32
C PHE A 165 -8.36 -12.06 -0.40
N PRO A 166 -8.90 -11.97 -1.62
CA PRO A 166 -9.15 -13.16 -2.42
C PRO A 166 -7.84 -13.89 -2.77
N LYS A 167 -7.86 -15.22 -2.73
CA LYS A 167 -6.66 -16.05 -2.95
C LYS A 167 -5.96 -15.83 -4.30
N ASP A 168 -6.71 -15.42 -5.32
CA ASP A 168 -6.24 -15.34 -6.71
C ASP A 168 -5.98 -13.89 -7.18
N ILE A 169 -5.59 -12.99 -6.28
CA ILE A 169 -5.20 -11.62 -6.67
C ILE A 169 -3.72 -11.55 -7.05
N PRO A 170 -3.35 -10.70 -8.01
CA PRO A 170 -1.95 -10.58 -8.42
C PRO A 170 -1.08 -9.88 -7.39
N MET A 171 -1.60 -8.81 -6.76
CA MET A 171 -0.91 -7.96 -5.78
C MET A 171 -1.95 -7.26 -4.90
N TYR A 172 -1.58 -6.96 -3.67
CA TYR A 172 -2.43 -6.29 -2.67
C TYR A 172 -2.90 -4.91 -3.11
N ASP A 173 -2.01 -4.11 -3.69
CA ASP A 173 -2.29 -2.74 -4.12
C ASP A 173 -3.29 -2.68 -5.28
N ILE A 174 -3.18 -3.60 -6.24
CA ILE A 174 -4.15 -3.75 -7.32
C ILE A 174 -5.53 -4.09 -6.75
N TRP A 175 -5.59 -4.98 -5.77
CA TRP A 175 -6.86 -5.37 -5.14
C TRP A 175 -7.47 -4.21 -4.37
N ILE A 176 -6.75 -3.61 -3.42
CA ILE A 176 -7.23 -2.50 -2.59
C ILE A 176 -7.65 -1.32 -3.47
N GLY A 177 -6.82 -0.95 -4.46
CA GLY A 177 -7.11 0.15 -5.37
C GLY A 177 -8.38 -0.07 -6.19
N ASN A 178 -8.63 -1.29 -6.67
CA ASN A 178 -9.87 -1.61 -7.38
C ASN A 178 -11.08 -1.64 -6.44
N VAL A 179 -10.98 -2.21 -5.23
CA VAL A 179 -12.05 -2.13 -4.21
C VAL A 179 -12.41 -0.69 -3.93
N ALA A 180 -11.42 0.18 -3.68
CA ALA A 180 -11.62 1.59 -3.47
C ALA A 180 -12.32 2.27 -4.68
N ALA A 181 -11.82 2.03 -5.89
CA ALA A 181 -12.31 2.71 -7.10
C ALA A 181 -13.72 2.28 -7.54
N PHE A 182 -14.13 1.05 -7.25
CA PHE A 182 -15.46 0.55 -7.63
C PHE A 182 -16.52 0.66 -6.54
N THR A 183 -16.12 0.88 -5.29
CA THR A 183 -17.05 0.90 -4.14
C THR A 183 -17.08 2.24 -3.42
N TYR A 184 -15.99 3.01 -3.49
CA TYR A 184 -15.76 4.25 -2.76
C TYR A 184 -15.25 5.36 -3.68
N SER A 185 -14.85 6.50 -3.09
CA SER A 185 -14.28 7.64 -3.80
C SER A 185 -12.75 7.62 -3.78
N VAL A 186 -12.11 7.79 -4.94
CA VAL A 186 -10.65 7.76 -5.08
C VAL A 186 -10.14 9.07 -5.67
N LYS A 187 -9.08 9.60 -5.09
CA LYS A 187 -8.37 10.79 -5.57
C LYS A 187 -6.90 10.47 -5.86
N PHE A 188 -6.47 10.70 -7.09
CA PHE A 188 -5.05 10.76 -7.45
C PHE A 188 -4.57 12.20 -7.29
N ILE A 189 -3.49 12.40 -6.55
CA ILE A 189 -2.84 13.70 -6.35
C ILE A 189 -1.44 13.69 -6.96
N ASP A 190 -1.07 14.81 -7.57
CA ASP A 190 0.21 14.90 -8.28
C ASP A 190 1.38 15.29 -7.34
N ASP A 191 1.07 15.54 -6.06
CA ASP A 191 2.06 15.79 -5.01
C ASP A 191 2.99 14.58 -4.85
N ARG A 192 4.29 14.82 -4.97
CA ARG A 192 5.35 13.82 -4.85
C ARG A 192 5.75 13.69 -3.40
N LEU A 193 5.09 12.78 -2.70
CA LEU A 193 5.17 12.66 -1.25
C LEU A 193 6.08 11.53 -0.77
N ILE A 194 6.76 10.84 -1.70
CA ILE A 194 7.64 9.70 -1.44
C ILE A 194 8.88 9.82 -2.33
N SER A 195 10.04 9.53 -1.78
CA SER A 195 11.22 9.10 -2.52
C SER A 195 11.12 7.58 -2.69
N PHE A 196 10.63 7.16 -3.87
CA PHE A 196 10.44 5.75 -4.22
C PHE A 196 11.77 5.15 -4.65
N ARG A 197 12.35 4.32 -3.80
CA ARG A 197 13.69 3.80 -3.97
C ARG A 197 13.75 2.64 -4.94
N ARG A 198 14.76 2.67 -5.82
CA ARG A 198 15.08 1.59 -6.75
C ARG A 198 16.43 1.00 -6.41
N HIS A 199 16.46 -0.29 -6.13
CA HIS A 199 17.67 -1.07 -5.88
C HIS A 199 17.51 -2.50 -6.44
N PRO A 200 18.59 -3.30 -6.55
CA PRO A 200 18.55 -4.62 -7.20
C PRO A 200 17.54 -5.61 -6.61
N ALA A 201 17.26 -5.51 -5.30
CA ALA A 201 16.31 -6.38 -4.61
C ALA A 201 14.84 -5.87 -4.65
N THR A 202 14.54 -4.75 -5.31
CA THR A 202 13.18 -4.21 -5.43
C THR A 202 12.27 -5.19 -6.18
N ASN A 203 11.16 -5.58 -5.56
CA ASN A 203 10.19 -6.52 -6.15
C ASN A 203 9.33 -5.93 -7.27
N SER A 204 9.20 -4.60 -7.34
CA SER A 204 8.36 -3.94 -8.34
C SER A 204 8.95 -4.04 -9.73
N CYS A 205 8.08 -4.27 -10.73
CA CYS A 205 8.46 -4.31 -12.14
C CYS A 205 9.00 -2.94 -12.57
N ASN A 206 10.29 -2.84 -12.81
CA ASN A 206 11.07 -1.63 -13.13
C ASN A 206 10.72 -0.96 -14.49
N GLY A 207 9.44 -0.82 -14.82
CA GLY A 207 9.03 -0.34 -16.15
C GLY A 207 9.29 -1.35 -17.27
N LYS A 208 9.96 -2.46 -16.99
CA LYS A 208 10.04 -3.63 -17.86
C LYS A 208 8.70 -4.36 -17.80
N GLY A 209 8.25 -4.90 -18.92
CA GLY A 209 6.94 -5.55 -19.04
C GLY A 209 6.63 -6.58 -17.94
N SER A 210 5.37 -6.92 -17.78
CA SER A 210 4.90 -7.87 -16.76
C SER A 210 5.66 -9.21 -16.81
N LYS A 211 6.06 -9.73 -15.64
CA LYS A 211 6.63 -11.09 -15.51
C LYS A 211 5.59 -12.20 -15.78
N PHE A 212 4.30 -11.82 -15.86
CA PHE A 212 3.19 -12.76 -16.06
C PHE A 212 2.85 -12.93 -17.54
N SER A 213 2.52 -14.16 -17.96
CA SER A 213 2.01 -14.44 -19.29
C SER A 213 0.70 -13.70 -19.57
N LYS A 214 0.35 -13.47 -20.84
CA LYS A 214 -0.91 -12.80 -21.21
C LYS A 214 -2.15 -13.52 -20.62
N TRP A 215 -2.16 -14.85 -20.59
CA TRP A 215 -3.23 -15.65 -19.98
C TRP A 215 -3.34 -15.45 -18.46
N GLN A 216 -2.21 -15.40 -17.76
CA GLN A 216 -2.20 -15.08 -16.33
C GLN A 216 -2.75 -13.68 -16.06
N GLN A 217 -2.35 -12.69 -16.88
CA GLN A 217 -2.86 -11.32 -16.76
C GLN A 217 -4.37 -11.25 -16.97
N ILE A 218 -4.92 -11.97 -17.96
CA ILE A 218 -6.37 -12.04 -18.20
C ILE A 218 -7.06 -12.70 -17.01
N ARG A 219 -6.53 -13.82 -16.50
CA ARG A 219 -7.09 -14.53 -15.34
C ARG A 219 -7.11 -13.64 -14.10
N PHE A 220 -6.05 -12.88 -13.82
CA PHE A 220 -6.00 -11.95 -12.71
C PHE A 220 -7.07 -10.85 -12.81
N ARG A 221 -7.25 -10.27 -14.00
CA ARG A 221 -8.26 -9.24 -14.25
C ARG A 221 -9.67 -9.78 -14.06
N TRP A 222 -9.92 -10.96 -14.57
CA TRP A 222 -11.20 -11.66 -14.37
C TRP A 222 -11.48 -11.90 -12.88
N ASN A 223 -10.48 -12.36 -12.13
CA ASN A 223 -10.62 -12.61 -10.70
C ASN A 223 -10.89 -11.31 -9.92
N ILE A 224 -10.24 -10.21 -10.27
CA ILE A 224 -10.52 -8.89 -9.67
C ILE A 224 -12.00 -8.51 -9.91
N ILE A 225 -12.47 -8.55 -11.14
CA ILE A 225 -13.85 -8.19 -11.49
C ILE A 225 -14.85 -9.09 -10.77
N LYS A 226 -14.65 -10.40 -10.84
CA LYS A 226 -15.50 -11.40 -10.16
C LYS A 226 -15.62 -11.14 -8.66
N ASN A 227 -14.50 -10.85 -7.99
CA ASN A 227 -14.48 -10.60 -6.55
C ASN A 227 -15.09 -9.24 -6.18
N ILE A 228 -14.89 -8.19 -6.99
CA ILE A 228 -15.57 -6.90 -6.82
C ILE A 228 -17.08 -7.06 -6.90
N LEU A 229 -17.57 -7.80 -7.90
CA LEU A 229 -19.00 -8.06 -8.05
C LEU A 229 -19.57 -8.84 -6.86
N LYS A 230 -18.85 -9.87 -6.36
CA LYS A 230 -19.25 -10.61 -5.16
C LYS A 230 -19.32 -9.71 -3.91
N ASN A 231 -18.33 -8.85 -3.70
CA ASN A 231 -18.32 -7.91 -2.57
C ASN A 231 -19.50 -6.93 -2.63
N LYS A 232 -19.88 -6.45 -3.81
CA LYS A 232 -21.06 -5.57 -3.98
C LYS A 232 -22.36 -6.29 -3.65
N ILE A 233 -22.53 -7.53 -4.10
CA ILE A 233 -23.73 -8.34 -3.86
C ILE A 233 -23.87 -8.65 -2.36
N GLY A 234 -22.77 -9.04 -1.69
CA GLY A 234 -22.75 -9.32 -0.26
C GLY A 234 -23.11 -8.12 0.61
N LYS A 235 -22.66 -6.91 0.26
CA LYS A 235 -22.97 -5.68 0.99
C LYS A 235 -24.42 -5.19 0.79
N ASN A 236 -24.97 -5.32 -0.41
CA ASN A 236 -26.35 -4.99 -0.66
C ASN A 236 -27.32 -5.89 0.13
N SER A 237 -26.98 -7.16 0.32
CA SER A 237 -27.78 -8.07 1.17
C SER A 237 -27.75 -7.70 2.65
N PHE A 238 -26.70 -7.03 3.14
CA PHE A 238 -26.57 -6.62 4.55
C PHE A 238 -27.33 -5.31 4.84
N LEU A 239 -27.39 -4.39 3.86
CA LEU A 239 -28.17 -3.14 3.98
C LEU A 239 -29.68 -3.40 3.95
N TRP A 240 -30.15 -4.47 3.31
CA TRP A 240 -31.57 -4.87 3.29
C TRP A 240 -32.04 -5.49 4.64
N LYS A 241 -31.13 -5.96 5.47
CA LYS A 241 -31.45 -6.53 6.79
C LYS A 241 -31.48 -5.49 7.94
N ARG A 242 -31.24 -4.22 7.66
CA ARG A 242 -31.25 -3.11 8.64
C ARG A 242 -32.35 -2.07 8.41
N LYS A 243 -33.41 -2.40 7.63
CA LYS A 243 -34.64 -1.62 7.57
C LYS A 243 -35.77 -2.35 8.27
#